data_bf875c1cfa9f3a689f0a0bb677418831
#
_entry.id   bf875c1cfa9f3a689f0a0bb677418831
#
_cell.length_a   1.000
_cell.length_b   1.000
_cell.length_c   1.000
_cell.angle_alpha   90.00
_cell.angle_beta   90.00
_cell.angle_gamma   90.00
#
_symmetry.space_group_name_H-M   'P 1'
#
loop_
_entity.id
_entity.type
_entity.pdbx_description
1 polymer ?
#
loop_
_entity_poly.entity_id
_entity_poly.type
_entity_poly.pdbx_seq_one_letter_code
_entity_poly.pdbx_strand_id
1 'polypeptide(L)'
;MKRTLSFLLPAAAMLLAACGGANDRPSFPDFQEMADPAAAFADWSAAGDTPCASFVTTDRRFGKSQLPDVEPRTACRLTAWRGERVSAQLVLWSADSVGGVECRIAKFRSAGVLTSDEGRLPESAVRTRFVRYVMSDEFACGCCKRKPQDFAAVLTADMLDERPSMALEACTVRPVWITVDVPQDAAPGLYRTP
;
A
#
# COMPACT_ATOMS: atom_id res chain seq x y z
N MET A 1 -11.18 24.55 -9.77
CA MET A 1 -9.79 24.80 -9.32
C MET A 1 -9.23 23.50 -8.80
N LYS A 2 -8.23 22.93 -9.49
CA LYS A 2 -7.50 21.71 -9.06
C LYS A 2 -6.70 22.05 -7.79
N ARG A 3 -6.73 21.17 -6.80
CA ARG A 3 -6.09 21.41 -5.50
C ARG A 3 -5.25 20.19 -5.13
N THR A 4 -4.00 20.44 -4.77
CA THR A 4 -2.96 19.44 -4.57
C THR A 4 -2.95 18.94 -3.13
N LEU A 5 -3.06 17.65 -2.93
CA LEU A 5 -2.80 16.94 -1.67
C LEU A 5 -1.37 16.40 -1.72
N SER A 6 -0.53 16.80 -0.78
CA SER A 6 0.85 16.28 -0.70
C SER A 6 1.00 15.43 0.56
N PHE A 7 1.47 14.21 0.37
CA PHE A 7 1.83 13.28 1.44
C PHE A 7 3.35 13.29 1.58
N LEU A 8 3.84 13.56 2.77
CA LEU A 8 5.23 13.39 3.14
C LEU A 8 5.26 12.31 4.23
N LEU A 9 5.78 11.14 3.91
CA LEU A 9 6.16 10.13 4.89
C LEU A 9 7.68 10.16 5.04
N PRO A 10 8.22 10.31 6.23
CA PRO A 10 9.61 9.98 6.46
C PRO A 10 9.81 8.47 6.37
N ALA A 11 10.85 8.06 5.69
CA ALA A 11 11.21 6.66 5.43
C ALA A 11 11.75 5.92 6.67
N ALA A 12 11.33 6.29 7.87
CA ALA A 12 11.84 5.63 9.05
C ALA A 12 10.90 5.82 10.25
N ALA A 13 9.89 4.99 10.33
CA ALA A 13 9.28 4.63 11.61
C ALA A 13 8.59 3.27 11.47
N MET A 14 9.37 2.20 11.33
CA MET A 14 8.89 0.89 11.73
C MET A 14 8.86 0.86 13.26
N LEU A 15 7.72 1.23 13.84
CA LEU A 15 7.45 0.99 15.23
C LEU A 15 6.94 -0.45 15.38
N LEU A 16 7.79 -1.33 15.89
CA LEU A 16 7.41 -2.59 16.49
C LEU A 16 6.61 -2.28 17.76
N ALA A 17 5.29 -2.24 17.66
CA ALA A 17 4.42 -2.19 18.81
C ALA A 17 3.49 -3.40 18.77
N ALA A 18 3.84 -4.41 19.56
CA ALA A 18 2.88 -5.40 19.99
C ALA A 18 2.03 -4.75 21.09
N CYS A 19 0.72 -4.59 20.85
CA CYS A 19 -0.32 -4.76 21.87
C CYS A 19 -1.70 -4.36 21.33
N GLY A 20 -2.64 -5.24 21.58
CA GLY A 20 -4.00 -5.32 21.19
C GLY A 20 -4.90 -4.10 21.43
N GLY A 21 -5.78 -3.93 20.49
CA GLY A 21 -7.04 -3.25 20.60
C GLY A 21 -7.94 -3.87 19.52
N ALA A 22 -8.96 -4.58 19.97
CA ALA A 22 -9.96 -5.16 19.10
C ALA A 22 -10.72 -4.02 18.42
N ASN A 23 -10.34 -3.70 17.19
CA ASN A 23 -11.18 -2.93 16.28
C ASN A 23 -11.90 -3.95 15.39
N ASP A 24 -13.21 -3.87 15.40
CA ASP A 24 -14.16 -4.66 14.58
C ASP A 24 -14.00 -4.31 13.07
N ARG A 25 -12.81 -4.54 12.54
CA ARG A 25 -12.55 -4.39 11.10
C ARG A 25 -12.77 -5.75 10.43
N PRO A 26 -13.48 -5.80 9.30
CA PRO A 26 -13.60 -7.04 8.57
C PRO A 26 -12.20 -7.54 8.23
N SER A 27 -11.87 -8.69 8.74
CA SER A 27 -10.66 -9.42 8.41
C SER A 27 -11.05 -10.69 7.67
N PHE A 28 -10.17 -11.16 6.79
CA PHE A 28 -10.34 -12.44 6.12
C PHE A 28 -9.40 -13.46 6.78
N PRO A 29 -9.71 -13.93 8.01
CA PRO A 29 -8.79 -14.75 8.78
C PRO A 29 -8.46 -16.07 8.09
N ASP A 30 -9.39 -16.58 7.30
CA ASP A 30 -9.27 -17.88 6.62
C ASP A 30 -8.61 -17.77 5.23
N PHE A 31 -8.35 -16.55 4.75
CA PHE A 31 -7.70 -16.39 3.46
C PHE A 31 -6.18 -16.61 3.60
N GLN A 32 -5.70 -17.67 2.99
CA GLN A 32 -4.28 -17.98 2.88
C GLN A 32 -3.81 -17.75 1.45
N GLU A 33 -2.74 -16.98 1.30
CA GLU A 33 -2.10 -16.80 0.01
C GLU A 33 -1.40 -18.10 -0.41
N MET A 34 -1.52 -18.42 -1.67
CA MET A 34 -0.79 -19.55 -2.25
C MET A 34 0.72 -19.29 -2.26
N ALA A 35 1.49 -20.37 -2.24
CA ALA A 35 2.92 -20.28 -2.51
C ALA A 35 3.15 -19.75 -3.93
N ASP A 36 4.14 -18.86 -4.07
CA ASP A 36 4.46 -18.29 -5.37
C ASP A 36 5.36 -19.24 -6.17
N PRO A 37 4.90 -19.77 -7.30
CA PRO A 37 5.74 -20.62 -8.15
C PRO A 37 7.00 -19.90 -8.66
N ALA A 38 6.95 -18.57 -8.78
CA ALA A 38 8.08 -17.75 -9.22
C ALA A 38 9.18 -17.60 -8.16
N ALA A 39 8.90 -17.93 -6.90
CA ALA A 39 9.86 -17.79 -5.79
C ALA A 39 11.17 -18.58 -6.03
N ALA A 40 11.07 -19.74 -6.69
CA ALA A 40 12.23 -20.58 -6.98
C ALA A 40 13.25 -19.96 -7.96
N PHE A 41 12.82 -18.93 -8.70
CA PHE A 41 13.64 -18.26 -9.72
C PHE A 41 13.94 -16.81 -9.38
N ALA A 42 13.50 -16.33 -8.22
CA ALA A 42 13.67 -14.95 -7.79
C ALA A 42 15.10 -14.73 -7.26
N ASP A 43 15.71 -13.63 -7.70
CA ASP A 43 17.01 -13.18 -7.22
C ASP A 43 16.83 -12.03 -6.24
N TRP A 44 17.24 -12.23 -4.98
CA TRP A 44 17.20 -11.25 -3.90
C TRP A 44 18.59 -10.78 -3.48
N SER A 45 19.65 -11.14 -4.23
CA SER A 45 21.02 -10.79 -3.90
C SER A 45 21.27 -9.26 -3.86
N ALA A 46 20.46 -8.50 -4.59
CA ALA A 46 20.52 -7.03 -4.59
C ALA A 46 19.64 -6.39 -3.50
N ALA A 47 18.89 -7.16 -2.73
CA ALA A 47 18.13 -6.63 -1.60
C ALA A 47 19.08 -6.29 -0.46
N GLY A 48 18.86 -5.14 0.17
CA GLY A 48 19.59 -4.79 1.38
C GLY A 48 19.13 -5.60 2.59
N ASP A 49 19.90 -5.56 3.68
CA ASP A 49 19.64 -6.30 4.93
C ASP A 49 18.47 -5.72 5.74
N THR A 50 17.89 -4.61 5.31
CA THR A 50 16.79 -3.93 6.01
C THR A 50 15.53 -3.92 5.17
N PRO A 51 14.36 -4.04 5.81
CA PRO A 51 13.09 -3.86 5.11
C PRO A 51 13.01 -2.50 4.43
N CYS A 52 12.49 -2.48 3.23
CA CYS A 52 12.39 -1.30 2.39
C CYS A 52 10.93 -0.93 2.13
N ALA A 53 10.70 0.36 1.88
CA ALA A 53 9.41 0.89 1.50
C ALA A 53 9.57 2.01 0.46
N SER A 54 8.68 2.06 -0.52
CA SER A 54 8.68 3.13 -1.52
C SER A 54 7.27 3.45 -2.00
N PHE A 55 6.97 4.74 -2.17
CA PHE A 55 5.80 5.14 -2.94
C PHE A 55 6.01 4.84 -4.41
N VAL A 56 4.97 4.31 -5.03
CA VAL A 56 4.94 3.95 -6.45
C VAL A 56 3.64 4.45 -7.08
N THR A 57 3.56 4.40 -8.39
CA THR A 57 2.32 4.72 -9.11
C THR A 57 1.28 3.61 -8.89
N THR A 58 0.01 3.98 -8.91
CA THR A 58 -1.12 3.06 -8.61
C THR A 58 -1.39 2.05 -9.71
N ASP A 59 -0.85 2.25 -10.89
CA ASP A 59 -0.95 1.36 -12.06
C ASP A 59 0.10 0.25 -12.07
N ARG A 60 1.07 0.31 -11.15
CA ARG A 60 2.15 -0.68 -11.09
C ARG A 60 1.72 -1.91 -10.31
N ARG A 61 1.97 -3.07 -10.87
CA ARG A 61 1.75 -4.38 -10.24
C ARG A 61 3.08 -5.00 -9.83
N PHE A 62 3.05 -5.79 -8.77
CA PHE A 62 4.23 -6.43 -8.21
C PHE A 62 3.98 -7.94 -8.04
N GLY A 63 4.91 -8.75 -8.46
CA GLY A 63 4.95 -10.17 -8.11
C GLY A 63 5.30 -10.36 -6.64
N LYS A 64 4.79 -11.43 -6.02
CA LYS A 64 4.96 -11.69 -4.58
C LYS A 64 6.42 -11.89 -4.20
N SER A 65 7.17 -12.64 -5.01
CA SER A 65 8.54 -13.06 -4.72
C SER A 65 9.59 -12.37 -5.57
N GLN A 66 9.22 -11.42 -6.40
CA GLN A 66 10.15 -10.73 -7.29
C GLN A 66 10.62 -9.42 -6.66
N LEU A 67 11.93 -9.26 -6.45
CA LEU A 67 12.51 -8.02 -5.96
C LEU A 67 12.05 -6.84 -6.83
N PRO A 68 11.42 -5.79 -6.25
CA PRO A 68 10.87 -4.70 -7.05
C PRO A 68 11.98 -3.78 -7.57
N ASP A 69 11.98 -3.54 -8.87
CA ASP A 69 12.82 -2.51 -9.49
C ASP A 69 12.11 -1.16 -9.35
N VAL A 70 12.36 -0.47 -8.25
CA VAL A 70 11.76 0.83 -7.93
C VAL A 70 12.81 1.80 -7.40
N GLU A 71 12.74 3.03 -7.88
CA GLU A 71 13.48 4.11 -7.25
C GLU A 71 12.86 4.45 -5.89
N PRO A 72 13.64 4.52 -4.81
CA PRO A 72 13.13 4.86 -3.49
C PRO A 72 12.46 6.24 -3.48
N ARG A 73 11.19 6.29 -3.10
CA ARG A 73 10.41 7.53 -2.93
C ARG A 73 9.78 7.56 -1.55
N THR A 74 10.20 8.52 -0.76
CA THR A 74 9.73 8.71 0.61
C THR A 74 8.51 9.63 0.72
N ALA A 75 8.08 10.22 -0.40
CA ALA A 75 6.96 11.14 -0.43
C ALA A 75 6.05 10.88 -1.64
N CYS A 76 4.75 11.08 -1.45
CA CYS A 76 3.75 11.04 -2.51
C CYS A 76 2.94 12.35 -2.51
N ARG A 77 2.65 12.85 -3.68
CA ARG A 77 1.80 14.04 -3.87
C ARG A 77 0.59 13.68 -4.71
N LEU A 78 -0.59 13.94 -4.16
CA LEU A 78 -1.86 13.76 -4.85
C LEU A 78 -2.56 15.11 -5.04
N THR A 79 -3.37 15.19 -6.08
CA THR A 79 -4.27 16.31 -6.33
C THR A 79 -5.69 15.78 -6.35
N ALA A 80 -6.57 16.41 -5.59
CA ALA A 80 -7.94 15.95 -5.48
C ALA A 80 -8.93 17.12 -5.42
N TRP A 81 -10.17 16.85 -5.82
CA TRP A 81 -11.31 17.72 -5.60
C TRP A 81 -11.98 17.41 -4.27
N ARG A 82 -12.77 18.34 -3.76
CA ARG A 82 -13.68 18.05 -2.64
C ARG A 82 -14.67 16.96 -3.03
N GLY A 83 -14.89 16.01 -2.14
CA GLY A 83 -15.73 14.84 -2.38
C GLY A 83 -15.11 13.75 -3.26
N GLU A 84 -13.89 13.93 -3.70
CA GLU A 84 -13.18 12.95 -4.52
C GLU A 84 -12.47 11.91 -3.65
N ARG A 85 -12.44 10.67 -4.15
CA ARG A 85 -11.58 9.61 -3.63
C ARG A 85 -10.33 9.53 -4.48
N VAL A 86 -9.17 9.65 -3.83
CA VAL A 86 -7.87 9.47 -4.47
C VAL A 86 -7.08 8.38 -3.77
N SER A 87 -6.19 7.74 -4.49
CA SER A 87 -5.40 6.63 -3.98
C SER A 87 -3.91 6.83 -4.20
N ALA A 88 -3.12 6.26 -3.31
CA ALA A 88 -1.69 6.09 -3.45
C ALA A 88 -1.32 4.63 -3.19
N GLN A 89 -0.18 4.21 -3.69
CA GLN A 89 0.38 2.89 -3.44
C GLN A 89 1.76 3.02 -2.80
N LEU A 90 1.95 2.28 -1.72
CA LEU A 90 3.23 2.03 -1.10
C LEU A 90 3.58 0.57 -1.35
N VAL A 91 4.82 0.27 -1.70
CA VAL A 91 5.31 -1.10 -1.79
C VAL A 91 6.34 -1.34 -0.70
N LEU A 92 6.19 -2.47 0.01
CA LEU A 92 7.10 -2.95 1.04
C LEU A 92 7.81 -4.19 0.51
N TRP A 93 9.09 -4.38 0.86
CA TRP A 93 9.82 -5.61 0.57
C TRP A 93 10.93 -5.84 1.57
N SER A 94 11.30 -7.11 1.73
CA SER A 94 12.40 -7.50 2.61
C SER A 94 12.98 -8.83 2.16
N ALA A 95 14.31 -8.96 2.24
CA ALA A 95 15.00 -10.23 2.10
C ALA A 95 14.76 -11.13 3.32
N ASP A 96 14.65 -10.52 4.51
CA ASP A 96 14.37 -11.23 5.76
C ASP A 96 12.90 -11.15 6.16
N SER A 97 12.46 -12.09 6.99
CA SER A 97 11.11 -12.05 7.54
C SER A 97 10.95 -10.93 8.57
N VAL A 98 9.83 -10.21 8.48
CA VAL A 98 9.46 -9.14 9.42
C VAL A 98 8.14 -9.49 10.08
N GLY A 99 8.16 -9.68 11.40
CA GLY A 99 6.95 -9.96 12.17
C GLY A 99 6.17 -8.70 12.48
N GLY A 100 4.94 -8.60 12.00
CA GLY A 100 4.01 -7.56 12.40
C GLY A 100 4.30 -6.17 11.81
N VAL A 101 4.12 -6.02 10.50
CA VAL A 101 4.17 -4.73 9.82
C VAL A 101 2.83 -4.04 9.95
N GLU A 102 2.83 -2.78 10.39
CA GLU A 102 1.66 -1.91 10.43
C GLU A 102 1.88 -0.70 9.52
N CYS A 103 0.83 -0.29 8.81
CA CYS A 103 0.84 0.95 8.06
C CYS A 103 -0.13 1.94 8.71
N ARG A 104 0.41 2.99 9.33
CA ARG A 104 -0.37 4.06 9.97
C ARG A 104 -0.07 5.39 9.30
N ILE A 105 -1.11 6.12 8.98
CA ILE A 105 -0.98 7.48 8.46
C ILE A 105 -1.41 8.43 9.57
N ALA A 106 -0.54 9.37 9.92
CA ALA A 106 -0.86 10.42 10.86
C ALA A 106 -1.91 11.38 10.28
N LYS A 107 -2.56 12.15 11.16
CA LYS A 107 -3.58 13.12 10.75
C LYS A 107 -3.03 14.13 9.75
N PHE A 108 -3.75 14.32 8.68
CA PHE A 108 -3.47 15.38 7.72
C PHE A 108 -3.77 16.75 8.32
N ARG A 109 -2.83 17.66 8.17
CA ARG A 109 -2.96 19.06 8.59
C ARG A 109 -2.80 19.99 7.41
N SER A 110 -3.60 21.05 7.36
CA SER A 110 -3.42 22.13 6.41
C SER A 110 -2.09 22.85 6.65
N ALA A 111 -1.32 23.06 5.61
CA ALA A 111 0.00 23.69 5.69
C ALA A 111 -0.02 25.19 6.05
N GLY A 112 -1.20 25.80 6.22
CA GLY A 112 -1.37 27.21 6.59
C GLY A 112 -2.00 27.43 7.98
N VAL A 113 -2.45 26.37 8.68
CA VAL A 113 -3.19 26.49 9.94
C VAL A 113 -2.49 25.66 11.00
N LEU A 114 -1.78 26.31 11.90
CA LEU A 114 -0.94 25.63 12.89
C LEU A 114 -1.68 25.15 14.15
N THR A 115 -2.91 25.61 14.42
CA THR A 115 -3.50 25.46 15.76
C THR A 115 -4.98 25.09 15.84
N SER A 116 -5.75 25.01 14.73
CA SER A 116 -7.17 24.69 14.79
C SER A 116 -7.52 23.33 14.16
N ASP A 117 -8.55 22.67 14.69
CA ASP A 117 -9.11 21.44 14.09
C ASP A 117 -9.75 21.68 12.72
N GLU A 118 -10.08 22.94 12.41
CA GLU A 118 -10.66 23.34 11.12
C GLU A 118 -9.78 23.08 9.89
N GLY A 119 -8.48 22.94 10.09
CA GLY A 119 -7.52 22.62 9.01
C GLY A 119 -7.12 21.16 8.92
N ARG A 120 -7.89 20.22 9.50
CA ARG A 120 -7.55 18.79 9.50
C ARG A 120 -8.52 17.99 8.66
N LEU A 121 -8.01 16.94 8.01
CA LEU A 121 -8.89 15.89 7.53
C LEU A 121 -9.23 14.93 8.68
N PRO A 122 -10.48 14.43 8.76
CA PRO A 122 -10.86 13.45 9.77
C PRO A 122 -10.06 12.14 9.56
N GLU A 123 -9.80 11.41 10.63
CA GLU A 123 -9.09 10.12 10.55
C GLU A 123 -9.80 9.13 9.63
N SER A 124 -11.13 9.15 9.62
CA SER A 124 -11.95 8.33 8.74
C SER A 124 -11.77 8.62 7.25
N ALA A 125 -11.19 9.77 6.91
CA ALA A 125 -10.90 10.11 5.52
C ALA A 125 -9.76 9.28 4.91
N VAL A 126 -8.94 8.63 5.75
CA VAL A 126 -7.78 7.89 5.27
C VAL A 126 -7.86 6.44 5.69
N ARG A 127 -7.67 5.55 4.74
CA ARG A 127 -7.64 4.10 4.97
C ARG A 127 -6.41 3.50 4.34
N THR A 128 -5.74 2.64 5.08
CA THR A 128 -4.62 1.83 4.61
C THR A 128 -5.04 0.37 4.59
N ARG A 129 -4.71 -0.33 3.51
CA ARG A 129 -5.01 -1.76 3.34
C ARG A 129 -3.83 -2.47 2.76
N PHE A 130 -3.49 -3.62 3.30
CA PHE A 130 -2.55 -4.51 2.66
C PHE A 130 -3.18 -5.11 1.40
N VAL A 131 -2.40 -5.22 0.34
CA VAL A 131 -2.89 -5.89 -0.87
C VAL A 131 -2.41 -7.33 -0.84
N ARG A 132 -3.38 -8.27 -0.80
CA ARG A 132 -3.12 -9.71 -0.78
C ARG A 132 -2.98 -10.24 -2.19
N TYR A 133 -2.22 -11.31 -2.31
CA TYR A 133 -2.00 -11.98 -3.56
C TYR A 133 -3.06 -13.04 -3.82
N VAL A 134 -3.62 -13.01 -5.02
CA VAL A 134 -4.58 -13.99 -5.54
C VAL A 134 -4.05 -14.58 -6.83
N MET A 135 -4.47 -15.80 -7.13
CA MET A 135 -4.15 -16.42 -8.41
C MET A 135 -4.89 -15.70 -9.53
N SER A 136 -4.17 -15.22 -10.52
CA SER A 136 -4.69 -14.47 -11.66
C SER A 136 -3.96 -14.85 -12.93
N ASP A 137 -4.52 -14.46 -14.06
CA ASP A 137 -3.88 -14.47 -15.37
C ASP A 137 -3.64 -13.05 -15.91
N GLU A 138 -3.63 -12.04 -15.02
CA GLU A 138 -3.55 -10.62 -15.37
C GLU A 138 -2.38 -10.30 -16.30
N PHE A 139 -1.25 -10.98 -16.13
CA PHE A 139 -0.06 -10.77 -16.95
C PHE A 139 -0.01 -11.64 -18.21
N ALA A 140 -1.02 -12.47 -18.43
CA ALA A 140 -1.07 -13.27 -19.64
C ALA A 140 -1.47 -12.41 -20.85
N CYS A 141 -0.68 -12.48 -21.92
CA CYS A 141 -1.00 -11.79 -23.16
C CYS A 141 -2.14 -12.47 -23.89
N GLY A 142 -3.08 -11.70 -24.41
CA GLY A 142 -4.14 -12.17 -25.29
C GLY A 142 -5.55 -11.87 -24.81
N CYS A 143 -6.38 -11.46 -25.76
CA CYS A 143 -7.78 -11.14 -25.54
C CYS A 143 -8.67 -12.34 -25.86
N CYS A 144 -9.85 -12.39 -25.28
CA CYS A 144 -11.13 -13.08 -25.57
C CYS A 144 -11.14 -14.47 -26.29
N LYS A 145 -10.06 -14.95 -26.88
CA LYS A 145 -9.97 -16.25 -27.57
C LYS A 145 -8.96 -17.22 -26.94
N ARG A 146 -8.47 -16.89 -25.75
CA ARG A 146 -7.52 -17.77 -25.06
C ARG A 146 -8.18 -19.08 -24.66
N LYS A 147 -7.44 -20.16 -24.80
CA LYS A 147 -7.83 -21.48 -24.32
C LYS A 147 -7.32 -21.64 -22.89
N PRO A 148 -7.90 -22.54 -22.08
CA PRO A 148 -7.46 -22.75 -20.69
C PRO A 148 -5.94 -23.03 -20.55
N GLN A 149 -5.34 -23.68 -21.50
CA GLN A 149 -3.89 -23.97 -21.51
C GLN A 149 -3.01 -22.72 -21.79
N ASP A 150 -3.59 -21.64 -22.25
CA ASP A 150 -2.87 -20.39 -22.53
C ASP A 150 -2.78 -19.49 -21.29
N PHE A 151 -3.42 -19.89 -20.17
CA PHE A 151 -3.39 -19.15 -18.92
C PHE A 151 -2.13 -19.47 -18.14
N ALA A 152 -1.31 -18.45 -17.89
CA ALA A 152 -0.24 -18.55 -16.91
C ALA A 152 -0.82 -18.22 -15.53
N ALA A 153 -0.75 -19.17 -14.61
CA ALA A 153 -1.13 -18.96 -13.23
C ALA A 153 -0.06 -18.09 -12.54
N VAL A 154 -0.41 -16.84 -12.25
CA VAL A 154 0.48 -15.87 -11.61
C VAL A 154 -0.17 -15.32 -10.35
N LEU A 155 0.60 -15.15 -9.29
CA LEU A 155 0.12 -14.46 -8.10
C LEU A 155 0.17 -12.95 -8.34
N THR A 156 -1.00 -12.33 -8.30
CA THR A 156 -1.18 -10.89 -8.49
C THR A 156 -1.71 -10.25 -7.23
N ALA A 157 -1.14 -9.11 -6.84
CA ALA A 157 -1.62 -8.31 -5.73
C ALA A 157 -2.92 -7.58 -6.13
N ASP A 158 -4.08 -8.06 -5.65
CA ASP A 158 -5.38 -7.54 -6.07
C ASP A 158 -6.42 -7.44 -4.95
N MET A 159 -6.35 -8.26 -3.91
CA MET A 159 -7.33 -8.24 -2.82
C MET A 159 -6.94 -7.28 -1.70
N LEU A 160 -7.78 -6.30 -1.40
CA LEU A 160 -7.58 -5.36 -0.30
C LEU A 160 -7.99 -5.98 1.04
N ASP A 161 -7.06 -6.05 1.98
CA ASP A 161 -7.24 -6.59 3.33
C ASP A 161 -7.11 -5.47 4.38
N GLU A 162 -8.12 -5.32 5.22
CA GLU A 162 -8.18 -4.27 6.25
C GLU A 162 -7.50 -4.68 7.57
N ARG A 163 -6.71 -5.75 7.60
CA ARG A 163 -5.95 -6.13 8.77
C ARG A 163 -5.10 -4.98 9.28
N PRO A 164 -5.03 -4.75 10.60
CA PRO A 164 -4.20 -3.68 11.16
C PRO A 164 -2.71 -3.96 11.00
N SER A 165 -2.32 -5.23 10.99
CA SER A 165 -0.93 -5.66 10.83
C SER A 165 -0.82 -6.93 10.00
N MET A 166 0.34 -7.13 9.39
CA MET A 166 0.65 -8.32 8.61
C MET A 166 2.13 -8.68 8.75
N ALA A 167 2.45 -9.95 8.87
CA ALA A 167 3.84 -10.39 8.72
C ALA A 167 4.28 -10.30 7.27
N LEU A 168 5.51 -9.85 7.05
CA LEU A 168 6.17 -9.92 5.76
C LEU A 168 7.10 -11.13 5.78
N GLU A 169 6.84 -12.09 4.93
CA GLU A 169 7.70 -13.27 4.78
C GLU A 169 9.03 -12.87 4.14
N ALA A 170 10.07 -13.66 4.37
CA ALA A 170 11.36 -13.45 3.71
C ALA A 170 11.22 -13.51 2.19
N CYS A 171 12.00 -12.68 1.49
CA CYS A 171 12.01 -12.61 0.03
C CYS A 171 10.62 -12.35 -0.56
N THR A 172 9.85 -11.46 0.07
CA THR A 172 8.52 -11.11 -0.41
C THR A 172 8.30 -9.61 -0.53
N VAL A 173 7.35 -9.29 -1.40
CA VAL A 173 6.87 -7.94 -1.68
C VAL A 173 5.44 -7.81 -1.19
N ARG A 174 5.10 -6.68 -0.57
CA ARG A 174 3.77 -6.41 -0.09
C ARG A 174 3.33 -4.99 -0.46
N PRO A 175 2.43 -4.84 -1.41
CA PRO A 175 1.82 -3.54 -1.67
C PRO A 175 0.84 -3.17 -0.55
N VAL A 176 0.76 -1.87 -0.29
CA VAL A 176 -0.22 -1.24 0.60
C VAL A 176 -0.98 -0.20 -0.19
N TRP A 177 -2.28 -0.31 -0.18
CA TRP A 177 -3.19 0.64 -0.83
C TRP A 177 -3.66 1.68 0.16
N ILE A 178 -3.43 2.94 -0.15
CA ILE A 178 -3.82 4.09 0.65
C ILE A 178 -4.95 4.78 -0.07
N THR A 179 -6.10 4.92 0.59
CA THR A 179 -7.25 5.64 0.05
C THR A 179 -7.49 6.89 0.87
N VAL A 180 -7.71 8.00 0.20
CA VAL A 180 -8.10 9.28 0.83
C VAL A 180 -9.44 9.72 0.26
N ASP A 181 -10.46 9.74 1.12
CA ASP A 181 -11.79 10.28 0.82
C ASP A 181 -11.80 11.76 1.23
N VAL A 182 -11.68 12.65 0.27
CA VAL A 182 -11.64 14.09 0.55
C VAL A 182 -13.04 14.57 0.92
N PRO A 183 -13.26 15.13 2.13
CA PRO A 183 -14.56 15.64 2.54
C PRO A 183 -15.11 16.71 1.58
N GLN A 184 -16.43 16.78 1.45
CA GLN A 184 -17.11 17.78 0.61
C GLN A 184 -16.88 19.22 1.11
N ASP A 185 -16.71 19.36 2.41
CA ASP A 185 -16.48 20.61 3.12
C ASP A 185 -15.00 20.93 3.36
N ALA A 186 -14.10 20.07 2.90
CA ALA A 186 -12.66 20.30 3.06
C ALA A 186 -12.26 21.69 2.54
N ALA A 187 -11.59 22.46 3.37
CA ALA A 187 -11.06 23.75 2.96
C ALA A 187 -10.04 23.57 1.82
N PRO A 188 -10.00 24.51 0.89
CA PRO A 188 -8.98 24.45 -0.17
C PRO A 188 -7.60 24.69 0.38
N GLY A 189 -6.64 23.88 -0.01
CA GLY A 189 -5.27 24.08 0.47
C GLY A 189 -4.36 22.87 0.23
N LEU A 190 -3.20 22.96 0.84
CA LEU A 190 -2.21 21.91 0.89
C LEU A 190 -2.32 21.23 2.26
N TYR A 191 -2.58 19.94 2.24
CA TYR A 191 -2.61 19.11 3.42
C TYR A 191 -1.36 18.23 3.47
N ARG A 192 -0.77 18.10 4.64
CA ARG A 192 0.43 17.29 4.88
C ARG A 192 0.23 16.36 6.06
N THR A 193 0.82 15.19 5.96
CA THR A 193 1.06 14.28 7.08
C THR A 193 2.55 13.95 7.11
N PRO A 194 3.16 13.87 8.29
CA PRO A 194 4.56 13.48 8.43
C PRO A 194 4.79 12.06 7.97
#